data_580d4ecdcb02fca7033f9328d58848e5
#
_entry.id   580d4ecdcb02fca7033f9328d58848e5
#
_cell.length_a   1.000
_cell.length_b   1.000
_cell.length_c   1.000
_cell.angle_alpha   90.00
_cell.angle_beta   90.00
_cell.angle_gamma   90.00
#
_symmetry.space_group_name_H-M   'P 1'
#
loop_
_entity.id
_entity.type
_entity.pdbx_description
1 polymer ?
#
loop_
_entity_poly.entity_id
_entity_poly.type
_entity_poly.pdbx_seq_one_letter_code
_entity_poly.pdbx_strand_id
1 'polypeptide(L)' 'MKFNKAYVLMRQGKKIKLPEWQGFWAWENNTIMLHCSDSVVMDIRDTDDVSYTFSFICREDWLIAE' A
#
# COMPACT_ATOMS: atom_id res chain seq x y z
N MET A 1 1.23 10.55 -6.99
CA MET A 1 -0.23 10.59 -7.17
C MET A 1 -0.95 10.45 -5.84
N LYS A 2 -2.18 10.92 -5.77
CA LYS A 2 -3.00 10.74 -4.57
C LYS A 2 -3.38 9.27 -4.40
N PHE A 3 -3.72 8.89 -3.18
CA PHE A 3 -4.04 7.49 -2.89
C PHE A 3 -5.23 6.96 -3.68
N ASN A 4 -6.25 7.79 -3.92
CA ASN A 4 -7.42 7.32 -4.66
C ASN A 4 -7.06 6.83 -6.07
N LYS A 5 -6.13 7.51 -6.75
CA LYS A 5 -5.63 7.06 -8.04
C LYS A 5 -4.74 5.83 -7.90
N ALA A 6 -3.86 5.83 -6.92
CA ALA A 6 -3.00 4.67 -6.66
C ALA A 6 -3.84 3.43 -6.34
N TYR A 7 -4.92 3.60 -5.58
CA TYR A 7 -5.83 2.51 -5.23
C TYR A 7 -6.45 1.89 -6.47
N VAL A 8 -6.92 2.72 -7.41
CA VAL A 8 -7.50 2.21 -8.67
C VAL A 8 -6.46 1.38 -9.44
N LEU A 9 -5.23 1.87 -9.53
CA LEU A 9 -4.16 1.15 -10.21
C LEU A 9 -3.82 -0.16 -9.49
N MET A 10 -3.80 -0.14 -8.16
CA MET A 10 -3.56 -1.34 -7.36
C MET A 10 -4.64 -2.38 -7.61
N ARG A 11 -5.93 -1.97 -7.70
CA ARG A 11 -7.03 -2.88 -8.02
C ARG A 11 -6.89 -3.49 -9.42
N GLN A 12 -6.14 -2.85 -10.31
CA GLN A 12 -5.87 -3.35 -11.66
C GLN A 12 -4.64 -4.27 -11.71
N GLY A 13 -4.02 -4.55 -10.58
CA GLY A 13 -2.88 -5.45 -10.51
C GLY A 13 -1.53 -4.77 -10.38
N LYS A 14 -1.50 -3.45 -10.20
CA LYS A 14 -0.24 -2.74 -9.98
C LYS A 14 0.13 -2.77 -8.51
N LYS A 15 1.44 -2.69 -8.25
CA LYS A 15 1.97 -2.52 -6.90
C LYS A 15 2.19 -1.04 -6.67
N ILE A 16 1.82 -0.55 -5.48
CA ILE A 16 1.96 0.87 -5.15
C ILE A 16 2.83 1.03 -3.90
N LYS A 17 3.50 2.16 -3.80
CA LYS A 17 4.37 2.43 -2.66
C LYS A 17 4.55 3.94 -2.48
N LEU A 18 5.06 4.32 -1.32
CA LEU A 18 5.58 5.67 -1.09
C LEU A 18 7.07 5.70 -1.46
N PRO A 19 7.62 6.87 -1.82
CA PRO A 19 9.00 6.96 -2.35
C PRO A 19 10.07 6.41 -1.40
N GLU A 20 9.88 6.54 -0.09
CA GLU A 20 10.87 6.09 0.90
C GLU A 20 10.79 4.60 1.22
N TRP A 21 9.79 3.90 0.70
CA TRP A 21 9.58 2.48 1.02
C TRP A 21 10.42 1.57 0.13
N GLN A 22 10.88 0.45 0.70
CA GLN A 22 11.41 -0.66 -0.08
C GLN A 22 10.33 -1.70 -0.38
N GLY A 23 9.31 -1.78 0.47
CA GLY A 23 8.16 -2.64 0.25
C GLY A 23 7.09 -1.98 -0.61
N PHE A 24 5.93 -2.60 -0.68
CA PHE A 24 4.82 -2.10 -1.50
C PHE A 24 3.50 -2.63 -0.98
N TRP A 25 2.40 -2.03 -1.43
CA TRP A 25 1.04 -2.52 -1.21
C TRP A 25 0.50 -3.08 -2.51
N ALA A 26 -0.23 -4.20 -2.42
CA ALA A 26 -0.84 -4.85 -3.57
C ALA A 26 -2.24 -5.36 -3.22
N TRP A 27 -3.10 -5.51 -4.24
CA TRP A 27 -4.44 -6.03 -4.04
C TRP A 27 -4.40 -7.55 -4.22
N GLU A 28 -4.59 -8.28 -3.14
CA GLU A 28 -4.55 -9.75 -3.11
C GLU A 28 -5.62 -10.25 -2.15
N ASN A 29 -6.29 -11.35 -2.50
CA ASN A 29 -7.29 -11.98 -1.63
C ASN A 29 -8.41 -11.01 -1.22
N ASN A 30 -8.82 -10.14 -2.13
CA ASN A 30 -9.87 -9.13 -1.93
C ASN A 30 -9.53 -8.11 -0.84
N THR A 31 -8.27 -7.84 -0.60
CA THR A 31 -7.82 -6.86 0.39
C THR A 31 -6.48 -6.27 -0.03
N ILE A 32 -6.06 -5.22 0.67
CA ILE A 32 -4.72 -4.66 0.50
C ILE A 32 -3.75 -5.51 1.32
N MET A 33 -2.77 -6.09 0.65
CA MET A 33 -1.70 -6.82 1.30
C MET A 33 -0.45 -5.97 1.37
N LEU A 34 0.11 -5.84 2.57
CA LEU A 34 1.28 -5.02 2.85
C LEU A 34 2.52 -5.89 2.75
N HIS A 35 3.31 -5.70 1.69
CA HIS A 35 4.57 -6.41 1.50
C HIS A 35 5.69 -5.57 2.08
N CYS A 36 6.15 -5.93 3.27
CA CYS A 36 7.18 -5.17 3.97
C CYS A 36 8.58 -5.53 3.47
N SER A 37 9.54 -4.63 3.71
CA SER A 37 10.92 -4.80 3.23
C SER A 37 11.64 -6.01 3.83
N ASP A 38 11.16 -6.52 4.96
CA ASP A 38 11.75 -7.70 5.64
C ASP A 38 11.09 -9.02 5.22
N SER A 39 10.36 -9.01 4.09
CA SER A 39 9.65 -10.16 3.54
C SER A 39 8.40 -10.57 4.33
N VAL A 40 8.00 -9.79 5.31
CA VAL A 40 6.73 -10.02 6.01
C VAL A 40 5.59 -9.52 5.12
N VAL A 41 4.53 -10.34 5.01
CA VAL A 41 3.31 -9.98 4.28
C VAL A 41 2.17 -9.93 5.28
N MET A 42 1.43 -8.83 5.29
CA MET A 42 0.38 -8.59 6.27
C MET A 42 -0.87 -8.04 5.58
N ASP A 43 -2.04 -8.51 6.02
CA ASP A 43 -3.32 -7.93 5.59
C ASP A 43 -3.50 -6.58 6.29
N ILE A 44 -3.93 -5.55 5.54
CA ILE A 44 -4.14 -4.21 6.12
C ILE A 44 -5.16 -4.25 7.25
N ARG A 45 -6.09 -5.19 7.24
CA ARG A 45 -7.10 -5.34 8.28
C ARG A 45 -6.52 -5.85 9.61
N ASP A 46 -5.32 -6.42 9.56
CA ASP A 46 -4.64 -6.98 10.74
C ASP A 46 -3.62 -6.02 11.34
N THR A 47 -3.54 -4.78 10.84
CA THR A 47 -2.59 -3.79 11.38
C THR A 47 -3.12 -3.25 12.70
N ASP A 48 -2.22 -3.09 13.68
CA ASP A 48 -2.58 -2.64 15.01
C ASP A 48 -2.77 -1.12 15.09
N ASP A 49 -2.05 -0.37 14.27
CA ASP A 49 -2.07 1.08 14.31
C ASP A 49 -2.80 1.66 13.10
N VAL A 50 -4.10 1.84 13.26
CA VAL A 50 -4.98 2.36 12.21
C VAL A 50 -4.60 3.80 11.86
N SER A 51 -4.26 4.62 12.86
CA SER A 51 -3.88 6.02 12.62
C SER A 51 -2.61 6.11 11.79
N TYR A 52 -1.64 5.26 12.05
CA TYR A 52 -0.40 5.20 11.29
C TYR A 52 -0.67 4.82 9.83
N THR A 53 -1.53 3.82 9.61
CA THR A 53 -1.91 3.37 8.28
C THR A 53 -2.64 4.49 7.53
N PHE A 54 -3.57 5.18 8.18
CA PHE A 54 -4.31 6.28 7.54
C PHE A 54 -3.42 7.45 7.19
N SER A 55 -2.34 7.69 7.94
CA SER A 55 -1.40 8.76 7.61
C SER A 55 -0.76 8.56 6.23
N PHE A 56 -0.55 7.32 5.81
CA PHE A 56 -0.05 7.01 4.48
C PHE A 56 -1.12 7.26 3.41
N ILE A 57 -2.37 6.90 3.69
CA ILE A 57 -3.47 7.08 2.75
C ILE A 57 -3.66 8.56 2.41
N CYS A 58 -3.42 9.46 3.36
CA CYS A 58 -3.57 10.89 3.16
C CYS A 58 -2.44 11.52 2.33
N ARG A 59 -1.38 10.79 2.04
CA ARG A 59 -0.25 11.33 1.27
C ARG A 59 -0.59 11.40 -0.22
N GLU A 60 0.08 12.31 -0.91
CA GLU A 60 -0.15 12.56 -2.33
C GLU A 60 1.03 12.16 -3.20
N ASP A 61 2.03 11.51 -2.63
CA ASP A 61 3.26 11.12 -3.33
C ASP A 61 3.34 9.62 -3.62
N TRP A 62 2.21 8.95 -3.72
CA TRP A 62 2.15 7.54 -4.10
C TRP A 62 2.71 7.33 -5.50
N LEU A 63 3.37 6.20 -5.72
CA LEU A 63 3.90 5.83 -7.03
C LEU A 63 3.78 4.33 -7.26
N ILE A 64 4.02 3.93 -8.52
CA ILE A 64 3.99 2.53 -8.92
C ILE A 64 5.32 1.89 -8.52
N ALA A 65 5.25 0.74 -7.84
CA ALA A 65 6.42 -0.07 -7.52
C ALA A 65 6.65 -1.07 -8.65
N GLU A 66 7.85 -1.14 -9.15
CA GLU A 66 8.20 -2.08 -10.22
C GLU A 66 9.32 -3.01 -9.80
#